data_56b7f3ed77842ca5ba4cc9f36b017122
#
_entry.id   56b7f3ed77842ca5ba4cc9f36b017122
#
_cell.length_a   1.000
_cell.length_b   1.000
_cell.length_c   1.000
_cell.angle_alpha   90.00
_cell.angle_beta   90.00
_cell.angle_gamma   90.00
#
_symmetry.space_group_name_H-M   'P 1'
#
loop_
_entity.id
_entity.type
_entity.pdbx_description
1 polymer ?
#
loop_
_entity_poly.entity_id
_entity_poly.type
_entity_poly.pdbx_seq_one_letter_code
_entity_poly.pdbx_strand_id
1 'polypeptide(L)'
;MTLIKSISGIRGTIGGQPGDNLTPIDLAKFTSAYAQWLKETSGDKRLTVVVGRDARLSGEMAASIVEGTLCGCGIDVIDIGLATTPTVEVAVTGRRADGGIILTDSHNPKQWNALKLLNARGEFLNDAEGKRVLAIAASDGYTFPDVDRIGHVLDRTSYDKTHIDRVLALKLVDRDAIRAARFKVVVDAV
;
A
#
# COMPACT_ATOMS: atom_id res chain seq x y z
N MET A 1 -5.26 -19.16 14.42
CA MET A 1 -5.38 -18.56 13.05
C MET A 1 -5.91 -17.14 13.18
N THR A 2 -5.14 -16.15 12.72
CA THR A 2 -5.54 -14.72 12.72
C THR A 2 -5.53 -14.13 11.32
N LEU A 3 -5.02 -14.85 10.29
CA LEU A 3 -4.96 -14.38 8.93
C LEU A 3 -6.36 -14.22 8.32
N ILE A 4 -6.75 -12.99 8.08
CA ILE A 4 -8.03 -12.61 7.47
C ILE A 4 -7.74 -12.14 6.04
N LYS A 5 -8.35 -12.82 5.08
CA LYS A 5 -8.25 -12.53 3.64
C LYS A 5 -9.59 -11.91 3.23
N SER A 6 -9.58 -10.61 3.00
CA SER A 6 -10.80 -9.88 2.61
C SER A 6 -10.53 -8.94 1.44
N ILE A 7 -11.60 -8.45 0.84
CA ILE A 7 -11.54 -7.46 -0.25
C ILE A 7 -10.84 -6.18 0.23
N SER A 8 -11.07 -5.79 1.49
CA SER A 8 -10.47 -4.59 2.10
C SER A 8 -9.01 -4.76 2.50
N GLY A 9 -8.41 -5.90 2.24
CA GLY A 9 -7.01 -6.20 2.50
C GLY A 9 -6.78 -7.54 3.19
N ILE A 10 -5.51 -7.88 3.29
CA ILE A 10 -5.01 -9.09 3.94
C ILE A 10 -4.38 -8.67 5.26
N ARG A 11 -4.94 -9.11 6.38
CA ARG A 11 -4.50 -8.72 7.72
C ARG A 11 -4.32 -9.91 8.64
N GLY A 12 -3.45 -9.75 9.63
CA GLY A 12 -3.21 -10.78 10.64
C GLY A 12 -2.17 -10.35 11.66
N THR A 13 -1.99 -11.18 12.66
CA THR A 13 -0.88 -10.99 13.61
C THR A 13 0.43 -11.39 12.96
N ILE A 14 1.46 -10.58 13.18
CA ILE A 14 2.81 -10.84 12.65
C ILE A 14 3.46 -12.00 13.39
N GLY A 15 4.10 -12.90 12.65
CA GLY A 15 4.74 -14.11 13.17
C GLY A 15 3.83 -15.33 13.10
N GLY A 16 4.24 -16.43 13.73
CA GLY A 16 3.49 -17.68 13.71
C GLY A 16 3.69 -18.52 12.46
N GLN A 17 2.67 -19.25 12.02
CA GLN A 17 2.75 -20.15 10.87
C GLN A 17 2.20 -19.50 9.60
N PRO A 18 2.84 -19.72 8.43
CA PRO A 18 2.32 -19.28 7.14
C PRO A 18 0.90 -19.82 6.90
N GLY A 19 0.03 -18.95 6.40
CA GLY A 19 -1.37 -19.28 6.16
C GLY A 19 -2.30 -19.15 7.37
N ASP A 20 -1.75 -19.16 8.59
CA ASP A 20 -2.51 -18.97 9.83
C ASP A 20 -2.34 -17.55 10.40
N ASN A 21 -1.22 -16.91 10.11
CA ASN A 21 -0.84 -15.58 10.56
C ASN A 21 -0.31 -14.77 9.37
N LEU A 22 -0.06 -13.48 9.56
CA LEU A 22 0.58 -12.65 8.54
C LEU A 22 2.10 -12.78 8.67
N THR A 23 2.66 -13.76 8.00
CA THR A 23 4.11 -14.02 7.99
C THR A 23 4.81 -13.35 6.80
N PRO A 24 6.17 -13.30 6.77
CA PRO A 24 6.91 -12.87 5.59
C PRO A 24 6.53 -13.61 4.30
N ILE A 25 6.20 -14.90 4.40
CA ILE A 25 5.76 -15.72 3.25
C ILE A 25 4.38 -15.26 2.76
N ASP A 26 3.46 -14.96 3.67
CA ASP A 26 2.13 -14.45 3.31
C ASP A 26 2.23 -13.06 2.68
N LEU A 27 3.08 -12.16 3.22
CA LEU A 27 3.35 -10.85 2.63
C LEU A 27 3.83 -11.00 1.17
N ALA A 28 4.82 -11.84 0.92
CA ALA A 28 5.34 -12.09 -0.42
C ALA A 28 4.27 -12.70 -1.34
N LYS A 29 3.51 -13.69 -0.86
CA LYS A 29 2.46 -14.36 -1.61
C LYS A 29 1.37 -13.39 -2.10
N PHE A 30 0.80 -12.61 -1.19
CA PHE A 30 -0.27 -11.69 -1.54
C PHE A 30 0.22 -10.49 -2.35
N THR A 31 1.45 -10.04 -2.14
CA THR A 31 2.09 -9.02 -2.99
C THR A 31 2.30 -9.54 -4.41
N SER A 32 2.75 -10.78 -4.59
CA SER A 32 2.91 -11.42 -5.92
C SER A 32 1.56 -11.57 -6.63
N ALA A 33 0.52 -11.96 -5.89
CA ALA A 33 -0.82 -12.07 -6.45
C ALA A 33 -1.39 -10.71 -6.89
N TYR A 34 -1.17 -9.66 -6.10
CA TYR A 34 -1.54 -8.30 -6.46
C TYR A 34 -0.75 -7.80 -7.69
N ALA A 35 0.56 -8.06 -7.74
CA ALA A 35 1.40 -7.73 -8.88
C ALA A 35 0.90 -8.42 -10.17
N GLN A 36 0.50 -9.69 -10.09
CA GLN A 36 -0.06 -10.42 -11.22
C GLN A 36 -1.40 -9.82 -11.67
N TRP A 37 -2.28 -9.47 -10.74
CA TRP A 37 -3.54 -8.79 -11.06
C TRP A 37 -3.31 -7.45 -11.77
N LEU A 38 -2.34 -6.65 -11.33
CA LEU A 38 -1.97 -5.40 -12.01
C LEU A 38 -1.51 -5.66 -13.46
N LYS A 39 -0.70 -6.69 -13.70
CA LYS A 39 -0.27 -7.07 -15.05
C LYS A 39 -1.46 -7.47 -15.93
N GLU A 40 -2.42 -8.21 -15.40
CA GLU A 40 -3.63 -8.63 -16.15
C GLU A 40 -4.50 -7.43 -16.55
N THR A 41 -4.53 -6.39 -15.73
CA THR A 41 -5.44 -5.24 -15.93
C THR A 41 -4.81 -4.06 -16.67
N SER A 42 -3.47 -3.95 -16.65
CA SER A 42 -2.75 -2.78 -17.19
C SER A 42 -2.07 -3.02 -18.54
N GLY A 43 -2.09 -4.26 -19.04
CA GLY A 43 -1.43 -4.63 -20.30
C GLY A 43 0.09 -4.69 -20.20
N ASP A 44 0.75 -4.83 -21.36
CA ASP A 44 2.21 -5.02 -21.47
C ASP A 44 2.96 -3.69 -21.39
N LYS A 45 3.04 -3.11 -20.20
CA LYS A 45 3.82 -1.90 -19.92
C LYS A 45 4.61 -2.07 -18.62
N ARG A 46 5.60 -1.23 -18.42
CA ARG A 46 6.30 -1.12 -17.14
C ARG A 46 5.34 -0.54 -16.10
N LEU A 47 5.08 -1.29 -15.03
CA LEU A 47 4.17 -0.89 -13.97
C LEU A 47 4.92 -0.23 -12.81
N THR A 48 4.23 0.67 -12.12
CA THR A 48 4.74 1.35 -10.92
C THR A 48 3.72 1.26 -9.79
N VAL A 49 4.18 0.94 -8.58
CA VAL A 49 3.35 0.85 -7.37
C VAL A 49 3.88 1.78 -6.30
N VAL A 50 2.99 2.56 -5.69
CA VAL A 50 3.31 3.35 -4.49
C VAL A 50 3.19 2.47 -3.27
N VAL A 51 4.20 2.50 -2.39
CA VAL A 51 4.18 1.82 -1.09
C VAL A 51 4.29 2.86 0.01
N GLY A 52 3.41 2.77 0.99
CA GLY A 52 3.47 3.58 2.21
C GLY A 52 3.09 2.75 3.43
N ARG A 53 3.52 3.17 4.60
CA ARG A 53 3.28 2.44 5.86
C ARG A 53 2.98 3.36 7.03
N ASP A 54 2.36 2.81 8.07
CA ASP A 54 2.30 3.45 9.37
C ASP A 54 3.58 3.17 10.21
N ALA A 55 3.59 3.62 11.45
CA ALA A 55 4.75 3.49 12.36
C ALA A 55 4.75 2.18 13.18
N ARG A 56 4.00 1.14 12.76
CA ARG A 56 3.99 -0.17 13.44
C ARG A 56 5.39 -0.78 13.48
N LEU A 57 5.70 -1.50 14.56
CA LEU A 57 7.01 -2.17 14.75
C LEU A 57 7.39 -3.08 13.58
N SER A 58 6.41 -3.74 12.97
CA SER A 58 6.60 -4.61 11.80
C SER A 58 6.66 -3.89 10.46
N GLY A 59 6.44 -2.56 10.45
CA GLY A 59 6.27 -1.79 9.21
C GLY A 59 7.48 -1.84 8.30
N GLU A 60 8.69 -1.67 8.82
CA GLU A 60 9.92 -1.68 8.01
C GLU A 60 10.21 -3.08 7.41
N MET A 61 10.05 -4.12 8.22
CA MET A 61 10.19 -5.50 7.75
C MET A 61 9.17 -5.80 6.65
N ALA A 62 7.90 -5.45 6.87
CA ALA A 62 6.84 -5.68 5.90
C ALA A 62 7.08 -4.89 4.59
N ALA A 63 7.50 -3.62 4.69
CA ALA A 63 7.83 -2.80 3.53
C ALA A 63 8.98 -3.39 2.70
N SER A 64 10.06 -3.82 3.36
CA SER A 64 11.20 -4.43 2.67
C SER A 64 10.81 -5.69 1.88
N ILE A 65 9.91 -6.53 2.44
CA ILE A 65 9.43 -7.73 1.76
C ILE A 65 8.54 -7.37 0.57
N VAL A 66 7.61 -6.43 0.77
CA VAL A 66 6.67 -5.98 -0.26
C VAL A 66 7.42 -5.33 -1.42
N GLU A 67 8.34 -4.41 -1.15
CA GLU A 67 9.16 -3.75 -2.17
C GLU A 67 10.01 -4.75 -2.95
N GLY A 68 10.75 -5.62 -2.25
CA GLY A 68 11.56 -6.65 -2.89
C GLY A 68 10.72 -7.60 -3.74
N THR A 69 9.52 -7.97 -3.27
CA THR A 69 8.60 -8.83 -4.03
C THR A 69 8.06 -8.13 -5.27
N LEU A 70 7.64 -6.86 -5.17
CA LEU A 70 7.22 -6.06 -6.33
C LEU A 70 8.34 -5.97 -7.38
N CYS A 71 9.56 -5.64 -6.93
CA CYS A 71 10.73 -5.62 -7.81
C CYS A 71 10.96 -7.00 -8.46
N GLY A 72 10.90 -8.08 -7.69
CA GLY A 72 10.99 -9.44 -8.21
C GLY A 72 9.89 -9.80 -9.20
N CYS A 73 8.70 -9.19 -9.07
CA CYS A 73 7.62 -9.30 -10.04
C CYS A 73 7.80 -8.41 -11.29
N GLY A 74 8.86 -7.62 -11.40
CA GLY A 74 9.12 -6.72 -12.53
C GLY A 74 8.34 -5.40 -12.44
N ILE A 75 7.95 -4.98 -11.25
CA ILE A 75 7.22 -3.73 -10.99
C ILE A 75 8.13 -2.74 -10.28
N ASP A 76 8.15 -1.50 -10.75
CA ASP A 76 8.87 -0.43 -10.09
C ASP A 76 8.12 0.08 -8.86
N VAL A 77 8.86 0.51 -7.85
CA VAL A 77 8.33 0.95 -6.57
C VAL A 77 8.66 2.42 -6.31
N ILE A 78 7.67 3.15 -5.83
CA ILE A 78 7.81 4.47 -5.22
C ILE A 78 7.50 4.31 -3.73
N ASP A 79 8.52 4.31 -2.89
CA ASP A 79 8.39 4.25 -1.44
C ASP A 79 8.20 5.67 -0.89
N ILE A 80 7.05 5.93 -0.27
CA ILE A 80 6.76 7.22 0.36
C ILE A 80 6.96 7.19 1.88
N GLY A 81 7.47 6.08 2.41
CA GLY A 81 7.81 5.92 3.82
C GLY A 81 6.61 5.93 4.75
N LEU A 82 6.75 6.65 5.87
CA LEU A 82 5.65 6.87 6.81
C LEU A 82 4.59 7.76 6.16
N ALA A 83 3.36 7.26 6.08
CA ALA A 83 2.27 7.95 5.42
C ALA A 83 0.91 7.52 5.99
N THR A 84 -0.05 8.43 5.95
CA THR A 84 -1.44 8.09 6.22
C THR A 84 -2.07 7.36 5.02
N THR A 85 -3.13 6.61 5.25
CA THR A 85 -3.91 5.97 4.17
C THR A 85 -4.25 6.96 3.05
N PRO A 86 -4.86 8.13 3.31
CA PRO A 86 -5.16 9.07 2.23
C PRO A 86 -3.93 9.68 1.57
N THR A 87 -2.78 9.75 2.25
CA THR A 87 -1.53 10.20 1.59
C THR A 87 -1.10 9.22 0.50
N VAL A 88 -1.22 7.90 0.75
CA VAL A 88 -0.91 6.89 -0.27
C VAL A 88 -1.89 6.96 -1.44
N GLU A 89 -3.20 7.08 -1.18
CA GLU A 89 -4.25 7.23 -2.20
C GLU A 89 -3.96 8.43 -3.13
N VAL A 90 -3.65 9.59 -2.51
CA VAL A 90 -3.29 10.82 -3.25
C VAL A 90 -1.96 10.66 -4.00
N ALA A 91 -1.01 9.91 -3.45
CA ALA A 91 0.27 9.65 -4.12
C ALA A 91 0.11 8.76 -5.35
N VAL A 92 -0.73 7.71 -5.32
CA VAL A 92 -1.01 6.85 -6.49
C VAL A 92 -1.44 7.70 -7.68
N THR A 93 -2.46 8.53 -7.50
CA THR A 93 -2.96 9.40 -8.59
C THR A 93 -1.97 10.49 -8.98
N GLY A 94 -1.29 11.09 -8.01
CA GLY A 94 -0.34 12.17 -8.22
C GLY A 94 0.95 11.75 -8.92
N ARG A 95 1.39 10.52 -8.69
CA ARG A 95 2.57 9.91 -9.35
C ARG A 95 2.18 9.15 -10.61
N ARG A 96 0.87 9.06 -10.93
CA ARG A 96 0.33 8.26 -12.04
C ARG A 96 0.77 6.80 -11.96
N ALA A 97 0.83 6.28 -10.73
CA ALA A 97 1.15 4.89 -10.49
C ALA A 97 -0.02 3.97 -10.86
N ASP A 98 0.28 2.72 -11.16
CA ASP A 98 -0.70 1.71 -11.57
C ASP A 98 -1.45 1.11 -10.38
N GLY A 99 -0.96 1.35 -9.18
CA GLY A 99 -1.58 0.93 -7.94
C GLY A 99 -0.82 1.39 -6.71
N GLY A 100 -1.28 0.92 -5.54
CA GLY A 100 -0.63 1.23 -4.26
C GLY A 100 -0.82 0.14 -3.23
N ILE A 101 0.11 0.08 -2.29
CA ILE A 101 0.02 -0.77 -1.10
C ILE A 101 0.21 0.09 0.14
N ILE A 102 -0.73 -0.05 1.08
CA ILE A 102 -0.66 0.59 2.40
C ILE A 102 -0.44 -0.49 3.44
N LEU A 103 0.67 -0.39 4.17
CA LEU A 103 1.01 -1.29 5.26
C LEU A 103 0.54 -0.69 6.58
N THR A 104 -0.67 -1.05 6.98
CA THR A 104 -1.31 -0.55 8.21
C THR A 104 -2.50 -1.41 8.59
N ASP A 105 -2.68 -1.66 9.88
CA ASP A 105 -3.93 -2.24 10.41
C ASP A 105 -4.68 -1.25 11.34
N SER A 106 -4.52 0.05 11.06
CA SER A 106 -5.28 1.14 11.67
C SER A 106 -5.24 1.09 13.21
N HIS A 107 -6.36 0.81 13.86
CA HIS A 107 -6.57 0.80 15.32
C HIS A 107 -6.30 -0.56 16.00
N ASN A 108 -5.97 -1.60 15.25
CA ASN A 108 -5.68 -2.90 15.84
C ASN A 108 -4.39 -2.88 16.66
N PRO A 109 -4.25 -3.78 17.68
CA PRO A 109 -3.08 -3.81 18.55
C PRO A 109 -1.76 -3.97 17.79
N LYS A 110 -0.65 -3.63 18.45
CA LYS A 110 0.70 -3.54 17.86
C LYS A 110 1.20 -4.80 17.12
N GLN A 111 0.70 -5.97 17.48
CA GLN A 111 1.06 -7.24 16.84
C GLN A 111 0.37 -7.47 15.49
N TRP A 112 -0.63 -6.67 15.12
CA TRP A 112 -1.32 -6.75 13.84
C TRP A 112 -0.62 -5.89 12.78
N ASN A 113 -0.73 -6.33 11.53
CA ASN A 113 -0.46 -5.53 10.34
C ASN A 113 -1.33 -6.00 9.18
N ALA A 114 -1.37 -5.22 8.10
CA ALA A 114 -2.13 -5.59 6.92
C ALA A 114 -1.51 -5.01 5.64
N LEU A 115 -1.82 -5.68 4.51
CA LEU A 115 -1.69 -5.13 3.16
C LEU A 115 -3.06 -4.62 2.73
N LYS A 116 -3.18 -3.34 2.52
CA LYS A 116 -4.34 -2.69 1.90
C LYS A 116 -3.97 -2.33 0.47
N LEU A 117 -4.74 -2.82 -0.48
CA LEU A 117 -4.42 -2.77 -1.91
C LEU A 117 -5.26 -1.71 -2.62
N LEU A 118 -4.61 -0.88 -3.42
CA LEU A 118 -5.23 0.20 -4.18
C LEU A 118 -5.11 -0.07 -5.69
N ASN A 119 -6.12 0.36 -6.44
CA ASN A 119 -6.07 0.40 -7.91
C ASN A 119 -5.41 1.70 -8.42
N ALA A 120 -5.30 1.86 -9.73
CA ALA A 120 -4.67 3.03 -10.38
C ALA A 120 -5.41 4.37 -10.12
N ARG A 121 -6.66 4.33 -9.61
CA ARG A 121 -7.41 5.52 -9.21
C ARG A 121 -7.11 5.95 -7.78
N GLY A 122 -6.23 5.22 -7.07
CA GLY A 122 -5.96 5.45 -5.65
C GLY A 122 -7.11 5.00 -4.74
N GLU A 123 -7.99 4.12 -5.22
CA GLU A 123 -9.13 3.59 -4.48
C GLU A 123 -8.83 2.16 -4.01
N PHE A 124 -9.42 1.76 -2.89
CA PHE A 124 -9.39 0.35 -2.49
C PHE A 124 -9.98 -0.54 -3.59
N LEU A 125 -9.46 -1.76 -3.69
CA LEU A 125 -9.99 -2.74 -4.64
C LEU A 125 -11.49 -2.98 -4.37
N ASN A 126 -12.28 -3.03 -5.42
CA ASN A 126 -13.68 -3.44 -5.33
C ASN A 126 -13.81 -4.96 -5.15
N ASP A 127 -15.04 -5.46 -5.00
CA ASP A 127 -15.31 -6.87 -4.75
C ASP A 127 -14.74 -7.80 -5.84
N ALA A 128 -14.89 -7.43 -7.11
CA ALA A 128 -14.40 -8.26 -8.23
C ALA A 128 -12.86 -8.26 -8.30
N GLU A 129 -12.24 -7.09 -8.13
CA GLU A 129 -10.77 -6.93 -8.10
C GLU A 129 -10.15 -7.71 -6.93
N GLY A 130 -10.69 -7.54 -5.72
CA GLY A 130 -10.20 -8.24 -4.52
C GLY A 130 -10.37 -9.77 -4.62
N LYS A 131 -11.51 -10.26 -5.12
CA LYS A 131 -11.73 -11.69 -5.37
C LYS A 131 -10.73 -12.26 -6.39
N ARG A 132 -10.39 -11.49 -7.44
CA ARG A 132 -9.39 -11.91 -8.43
C ARG A 132 -8.01 -12.05 -7.79
N VAL A 133 -7.55 -11.08 -6.99
CA VAL A 133 -6.29 -11.17 -6.26
C VAL A 133 -6.26 -12.39 -5.35
N LEU A 134 -7.32 -12.64 -4.60
CA LEU A 134 -7.41 -13.81 -3.72
C LEU A 134 -7.39 -15.14 -4.49
N ALA A 135 -8.02 -15.19 -5.66
CA ALA A 135 -8.00 -16.38 -6.53
C ALA A 135 -6.59 -16.66 -7.07
N ILE A 136 -5.86 -15.61 -7.50
CA ILE A 136 -4.47 -15.71 -7.94
C ILE A 136 -3.59 -16.22 -6.78
N ALA A 137 -3.76 -15.67 -5.57
CA ALA A 137 -3.02 -16.12 -4.39
C ALA A 137 -3.32 -17.58 -4.03
N ALA A 138 -4.57 -18.01 -4.18
CA ALA A 138 -4.98 -19.39 -3.85
C ALA A 138 -4.40 -20.44 -4.82
N SER A 139 -4.21 -20.07 -6.07
CA SER A 139 -3.67 -20.96 -7.13
C SER A 139 -2.16 -20.81 -7.34
N ASP A 140 -1.48 -19.91 -6.60
CA ASP A 140 -0.10 -19.47 -6.86
C ASP A 140 0.10 -19.05 -8.34
N GLY A 141 -0.95 -18.44 -8.93
CA GLY A 141 -1.06 -18.08 -10.34
C GLY A 141 -0.28 -16.82 -10.74
N TYR A 142 0.92 -16.63 -10.23
CA TYR A 142 1.80 -15.51 -10.53
C TYR A 142 3.15 -15.98 -11.06
N THR A 143 3.79 -15.14 -11.87
CA THR A 143 5.08 -15.43 -12.49
C THR A 143 6.07 -14.30 -12.26
N PHE A 144 7.35 -14.66 -12.24
CA PHE A 144 8.45 -13.72 -12.09
C PHE A 144 9.18 -13.58 -13.44
N PRO A 145 9.59 -12.38 -13.84
CA PRO A 145 10.35 -12.16 -15.06
C PRO A 145 11.81 -12.61 -14.91
N ASP A 146 12.51 -12.66 -16.04
CA ASP A 146 13.96 -12.81 -16.07
C ASP A 146 14.66 -11.60 -15.44
N VAL A 147 15.95 -11.77 -15.11
CA VAL A 147 16.78 -10.77 -14.43
C VAL A 147 16.81 -9.41 -15.12
N ASP A 148 16.72 -9.37 -16.45
CA ASP A 148 16.74 -8.14 -17.23
C ASP A 148 15.45 -7.31 -17.11
N ARG A 149 14.40 -7.88 -16.52
CA ARG A 149 13.07 -7.25 -16.37
C ARG A 149 12.60 -7.11 -14.93
N ILE A 150 13.50 -7.29 -13.96
CA ILE A 150 13.17 -6.98 -12.55
C ILE A 150 12.85 -5.49 -12.37
N GLY A 151 12.07 -5.18 -11.34
CA GLY A 151 11.72 -3.81 -10.94
C GLY A 151 12.81 -3.15 -10.10
N HIS A 152 12.64 -1.86 -9.89
CA HIS A 152 13.54 -1.04 -9.09
C HIS A 152 12.76 -0.14 -8.14
N VAL A 153 13.37 0.21 -7.00
CA VAL A 153 12.85 1.30 -6.17
C VAL A 153 13.33 2.61 -6.80
N LEU A 154 12.40 3.35 -7.38
CA LEU A 154 12.68 4.57 -8.15
C LEU A 154 12.88 5.80 -7.26
N ASP A 155 12.16 5.84 -6.13
CA ASP A 155 12.10 7.03 -5.26
C ASP A 155 11.81 6.58 -3.82
N ARG A 156 12.37 7.32 -2.85
CA ARG A 156 12.15 7.15 -1.40
C ARG A 156 11.91 8.51 -0.76
N THR A 157 10.83 9.18 -1.17
CA THR A 157 10.52 10.54 -0.73
C THR A 157 9.11 10.63 -0.18
N SER A 158 8.96 11.17 1.04
CA SER A 158 7.65 11.42 1.64
C SER A 158 6.75 12.26 0.72
N TYR A 159 5.47 11.91 0.70
CA TYR A 159 4.45 12.61 -0.07
C TYR A 159 3.58 13.56 0.79
N ASP A 160 3.86 13.67 2.08
CA ASP A 160 3.05 14.42 3.04
C ASP A 160 2.89 15.89 2.65
N LYS A 161 4.01 16.54 2.30
CA LYS A 161 3.96 17.95 1.89
C LYS A 161 3.05 18.16 0.67
N THR A 162 3.15 17.30 -0.33
CA THR A 162 2.30 17.37 -1.53
C THR A 162 0.83 17.16 -1.18
N HIS A 163 0.53 16.22 -0.29
CA HIS A 163 -0.83 15.98 0.18
C HIS A 163 -1.38 17.19 0.95
N ILE A 164 -0.60 17.73 1.90
CA ILE A 164 -0.97 18.94 2.65
C ILE A 164 -1.24 20.10 1.71
N ASP A 165 -0.34 20.37 0.77
CA ASP A 165 -0.50 21.46 -0.19
C ASP A 165 -1.79 21.31 -1.02
N ARG A 166 -2.15 20.08 -1.42
CA ARG A 166 -3.42 19.80 -2.12
C ARG A 166 -4.64 20.06 -1.25
N VAL A 167 -4.61 19.65 0.02
CA VAL A 167 -5.70 19.93 0.97
C VAL A 167 -5.86 21.45 1.16
N LEU A 168 -4.77 22.14 1.34
CA LEU A 168 -4.78 23.60 1.52
C LEU A 168 -5.20 24.40 0.27
N ALA A 169 -5.13 23.77 -0.91
CA ALA A 169 -5.58 24.36 -2.18
C ALA A 169 -7.07 24.14 -2.48
N LEU A 170 -7.77 23.36 -1.66
CA LEU A 170 -9.21 23.14 -1.83
C LEU A 170 -9.98 24.47 -1.66
N LYS A 171 -10.94 24.72 -2.54
CA LYS A 171 -11.76 25.96 -2.52
C LYS A 171 -12.54 26.17 -1.20
N LEU A 172 -12.81 25.08 -0.46
CA LEU A 172 -13.51 25.11 0.84
C LEU A 172 -12.58 25.41 2.02
N VAL A 173 -11.25 25.46 1.80
CA VAL A 173 -10.27 25.72 2.86
C VAL A 173 -9.85 27.18 2.82
N ASP A 174 -10.46 28.00 3.72
CA ASP A 174 -10.06 29.38 3.91
C ASP A 174 -8.94 29.46 4.95
N ARG A 175 -7.70 29.49 4.46
CA ARG A 175 -6.49 29.51 5.29
C ARG A 175 -6.39 30.77 6.15
N ASP A 176 -6.85 31.91 5.64
CA ASP A 176 -6.74 33.18 6.33
C ASP A 176 -7.77 33.28 7.45
N ALA A 177 -9.01 32.81 7.20
CA ALA A 177 -10.01 32.70 8.26
C ALA A 177 -9.57 31.74 9.37
N ILE A 178 -9.01 30.58 9.02
CA ILE A 178 -8.47 29.61 10.02
C ILE A 178 -7.35 30.25 10.84
N ARG A 179 -6.42 30.95 10.21
CA ARG A 179 -5.32 31.64 10.89
C ARG A 179 -5.82 32.75 11.81
N ALA A 180 -6.79 33.54 11.33
CA ALA A 180 -7.37 34.65 12.10
C ALA A 180 -8.14 34.16 13.35
N ALA A 181 -8.76 32.99 13.29
CA ALA A 181 -9.52 32.39 14.37
C ALA A 181 -8.64 31.96 15.56
N ARG A 182 -7.33 31.80 15.39
CA ARG A 182 -6.36 31.43 16.45
C ARG A 182 -6.84 30.25 17.31
N PHE A 183 -7.37 29.20 16.65
CA PHE A 183 -7.82 28.02 17.38
C PHE A 183 -6.73 27.41 18.26
N LYS A 184 -7.13 26.97 19.45
CA LYS A 184 -6.31 26.04 20.24
C LYS A 184 -6.65 24.62 19.79
N VAL A 185 -5.65 23.90 19.33
CA VAL A 185 -5.81 22.53 18.84
C VAL A 185 -4.98 21.58 19.71
N VAL A 186 -5.61 20.54 20.20
CA VAL A 186 -4.93 19.42 20.86
C VAL A 186 -5.01 18.22 19.92
N VAL A 187 -3.86 17.59 19.67
CA VAL A 187 -3.77 16.39 18.84
C VAL A 187 -3.25 15.25 19.70
N ASP A 188 -4.00 14.16 19.73
CA ASP A 188 -3.57 12.88 20.29
C ASP A 188 -3.44 11.89 19.13
N ALA A 189 -2.25 11.34 18.94
CA ALA A 189 -1.97 10.41 17.86
C ALA A 189 -2.02 8.94 18.31
N VAL A 190 -2.42 8.69 19.56
CA VAL A 190 -2.58 7.39 20.25
C VAL A 190 -1.26 6.71 20.55
#